data_a6688c62e1dd985e3fa2929b5cc8a376
#
_entry.id   a6688c62e1dd985e3fa2929b5cc8a376
#
_cell.length_a   1.000
_cell.length_b   1.000
_cell.length_c   1.000
_cell.angle_alpha   90.00
_cell.angle_beta   90.00
_cell.angle_gamma   90.00
#
_symmetry.space_group_name_H-M   'P 1'
#
loop_
_entity.id
_entity.type
_entity.pdbx_description
1 polymer ?
#
loop_
_entity_poly.entity_id
_entity_poly.type
_entity_poly.pdbx_seq_one_letter_code
_entity_poly.pdbx_strand_id
1 'polypeptide(L)'
;HLAEQLMTVRPDILAILPNDNKQPLNVEESPTANETETGQRIIAKHLTHSTLMQCFNEVGSSTALTQSLSKDHPLIVSCHDIASITAANQLASMRIQNALPPVIGAFVSPVLATQTHPDDAPLGWEAWSALAELADMPIIGLGGLEPAMLNQALQYGGIGVAGIRQFI
;
A
#
# COMPACT_ATOMS: atom_id res chain seq x y z
N HIS A 1 9.10 7.71 13.67
CA HIS A 1 10.51 7.99 13.92
C HIS A 1 11.32 8.18 12.64
N LEU A 2 11.64 7.10 11.86
CA LEU A 2 12.50 7.26 10.67
C LEU A 2 11.83 8.09 9.57
N ALA A 3 10.56 7.84 9.29
CA ALA A 3 9.80 8.59 8.29
C ALA A 3 9.67 10.07 8.67
N GLU A 4 9.42 10.37 9.93
CA GLU A 4 9.35 11.74 10.45
C GLU A 4 10.70 12.47 10.35
N GLN A 5 11.80 11.79 10.72
CA GLN A 5 13.14 12.33 10.55
C GLN A 5 13.47 12.60 9.09
N LEU A 6 13.12 11.66 8.20
CA LEU A 6 13.33 11.82 6.75
C LEU A 6 12.53 13.00 6.19
N MET A 7 11.27 13.15 6.58
CA MET A 7 10.42 14.27 6.17
C MET A 7 10.91 15.63 6.69
N THR A 8 11.60 15.66 7.82
CA THR A 8 12.22 16.89 8.35
C THR A 8 13.40 17.33 7.49
N VAL A 9 14.23 16.37 7.05
CA VAL A 9 15.43 16.65 6.23
C VAL A 9 15.07 16.86 4.75
N ARG A 10 14.03 16.19 4.26
CA ARG A 10 13.56 16.22 2.87
C ARG A 10 12.09 16.65 2.83
N PRO A 11 11.82 17.96 2.82
CA PRO A 11 10.45 18.50 2.82
C PRO A 11 9.65 18.19 1.55
N ASP A 12 10.30 17.73 0.49
CA ASP A 12 9.70 17.27 -0.76
C ASP A 12 9.14 15.82 -0.70
N ILE A 13 9.46 15.06 0.35
CA ILE A 13 9.02 13.68 0.50
C ILE A 13 7.60 13.61 1.06
N LEU A 14 6.75 12.84 0.40
CA LEU A 14 5.45 12.41 0.89
C LEU A 14 5.57 11.02 1.52
N ALA A 15 4.85 10.78 2.61
CA ALA A 15 4.96 9.53 3.35
C ALA A 15 3.75 8.61 3.11
N ILE A 16 4.05 7.30 2.96
CA ILE A 16 3.10 6.22 3.11
C ILE A 16 3.55 5.43 4.35
N LEU A 17 2.72 5.41 5.39
CA LEU A 17 3.04 4.75 6.65
C LEU A 17 2.32 3.42 6.78
N PRO A 18 2.88 2.44 7.54
CA PRO A 18 2.16 1.22 7.89
C PRO A 18 0.82 1.54 8.56
N ASN A 19 -0.19 0.69 8.32
CA ASN A 19 -1.48 0.78 9.01
C ASN A 19 -1.37 0.11 10.39
N ASP A 20 -0.54 0.67 11.26
CA ASP A 20 -0.35 0.17 12.62
C ASP A 20 -1.39 0.81 13.55
N ASN A 21 -2.32 0.00 14.05
CA ASN A 21 -3.27 0.41 15.08
C ASN A 21 -2.69 0.38 16.50
N LYS A 22 -1.39 0.38 16.64
CA LYS A 22 -0.77 0.59 17.94
C LYS A 22 -0.90 2.06 18.30
N GLN A 23 -1.99 2.39 19.02
CA GLN A 23 -2.04 3.64 19.76
C GLN A 23 -0.77 3.73 20.63
N PRO A 24 -0.02 4.81 20.59
CA PRO A 24 1.02 5.04 21.58
C PRO A 24 0.32 5.10 22.95
N LEU A 25 0.76 4.24 23.86
CA LEU A 25 0.36 4.28 25.26
C LEU A 25 0.75 5.67 25.79
N ASN A 26 -0.26 6.46 26.15
CA ASN A 26 -0.21 7.65 26.99
C ASN A 26 1.06 8.50 26.89
N VAL A 27 1.06 9.44 25.99
CA VAL A 27 1.82 10.67 26.14
C VAL A 27 0.82 11.78 26.37
N GLU A 28 0.87 12.41 27.53
CA GLU A 28 0.07 13.59 27.89
C GLU A 28 0.25 14.65 26.80
N GLU A 29 -0.88 15.03 26.19
CA GLU A 29 -0.94 15.98 25.09
C GLU A 29 -0.55 17.38 25.60
N SER A 30 0.56 17.89 25.07
CA SER A 30 0.70 19.34 24.89
C SER A 30 0.65 19.61 23.38
N PRO A 31 -0.31 20.37 22.89
CA PRO A 31 -0.41 20.68 21.46
C PRO A 31 0.70 21.65 21.08
N THR A 32 1.76 21.14 20.49
CA THR A 32 2.77 21.95 19.84
C THR A 32 2.52 21.96 18.33
N ALA A 33 2.62 23.13 17.74
CA ALA A 33 2.24 23.51 16.36
C ALA A 33 2.87 22.70 15.20
N ASN A 34 3.61 21.64 15.48
CA ASN A 34 4.33 20.83 14.46
C ASN A 34 3.60 19.56 14.01
N GLU A 35 2.49 19.16 14.66
CA GLU A 35 1.78 17.92 14.32
C GLU A 35 0.96 18.06 13.03
N THR A 36 0.49 19.26 12.74
CA THR A 36 -0.32 19.55 11.55
C THR A 36 0.46 19.46 10.24
N GLU A 37 1.72 19.89 10.21
CA GLU A 37 2.54 19.85 8.98
C GLU A 37 2.98 18.41 8.66
N THR A 38 3.35 17.61 9.66
CA THR A 38 3.75 16.21 9.48
C THR A 38 2.56 15.35 9.07
N GLY A 39 1.38 15.57 9.65
CA GLY A 39 0.14 14.87 9.32
C GLY A 39 -0.32 15.12 7.88
N GLN A 40 -0.17 16.32 7.36
CA GLN A 40 -0.52 16.69 5.98
C GLN A 40 0.36 16.02 4.92
N ARG A 41 1.54 15.54 5.28
CA ARG A 41 2.47 14.86 4.36
C ARG A 41 2.28 13.36 4.30
N ILE A 42 1.44 12.78 5.16
CA ILE A 42 1.03 11.38 5.10
C ILE A 42 -0.08 11.27 4.06
N ILE A 43 0.25 10.71 2.90
CA ILE A 43 -0.71 10.59 1.79
C ILE A 43 -1.54 9.32 1.85
N ALA A 44 -1.04 8.27 2.50
CA ALA A 44 -1.73 6.99 2.65
C ALA A 44 -1.17 6.17 3.80
N LYS A 45 -1.94 5.17 4.23
CA LYS A 45 -1.48 4.07 5.08
C LYS A 45 -1.31 2.80 4.24
N HIS A 46 -0.21 2.08 4.47
CA HIS A 46 0.07 0.84 3.77
C HIS A 46 -0.54 -0.35 4.50
N LEU A 47 -1.33 -1.13 3.78
CA LEU A 47 -1.91 -2.38 4.26
C LEU A 47 -1.15 -3.56 3.64
N THR A 48 -0.55 -4.39 4.47
CA THR A 48 0.16 -5.57 4.01
C THR A 48 -0.79 -6.62 3.44
N HIS A 49 -0.28 -7.48 2.55
CA HIS A 49 -1.05 -8.61 2.00
C HIS A 49 -1.67 -9.49 3.10
N SER A 50 -0.91 -9.83 4.13
CA SER A 50 -1.41 -10.66 5.23
C SER A 50 -2.59 -10.02 5.96
N THR A 51 -2.51 -8.71 6.26
CA THR A 51 -3.61 -7.99 6.91
C THR A 51 -4.82 -7.87 5.99
N LEU A 52 -4.61 -7.59 4.69
CA LEU A 52 -5.68 -7.57 3.69
C LEU A 52 -6.42 -8.90 3.65
N MET A 53 -5.69 -10.01 3.54
CA MET A 53 -6.29 -11.35 3.48
C MET A 53 -7.02 -11.72 4.78
N GLN A 54 -6.50 -11.34 5.93
CA GLN A 54 -7.21 -11.52 7.21
C GLN A 54 -8.55 -10.81 7.25
N CYS A 55 -8.68 -9.63 6.64
CA CYS A 55 -9.96 -8.91 6.59
C CYS A 55 -11.05 -9.68 5.82
N PHE A 56 -10.69 -10.56 4.89
CA PHE A 56 -11.62 -11.21 3.95
C PHE A 56 -11.66 -12.74 4.00
N ASN A 57 -10.71 -13.40 4.69
CA ASN A 57 -10.68 -14.87 4.80
C ASN A 57 -11.48 -15.44 5.97
N GLU A 58 -11.87 -14.62 6.94
CA GLU A 58 -12.67 -15.05 8.07
C GLU A 58 -14.17 -14.86 7.77
N VAL A 59 -14.84 -15.95 7.45
CA VAL A 59 -16.29 -15.99 7.29
C VAL A 59 -16.93 -15.60 8.64
N GLY A 60 -17.34 -14.34 8.76
CA GLY A 60 -18.06 -13.79 9.91
C GLY A 60 -17.30 -12.81 10.80
N SER A 61 -16.00 -12.62 10.64
CA SER A 61 -15.18 -11.72 11.49
C SER A 61 -14.74 -10.41 10.81
N SER A 62 -15.09 -10.18 9.57
CA SER A 62 -14.59 -9.06 8.76
C SER A 62 -14.83 -7.67 9.36
N THR A 63 -15.90 -7.51 10.17
CA THR A 63 -16.30 -6.21 10.68
C THR A 63 -15.30 -5.61 11.69
N ALA A 64 -14.70 -6.43 12.56
CA ALA A 64 -13.80 -5.94 13.60
C ALA A 64 -12.44 -5.53 13.01
N LEU A 65 -11.86 -6.33 12.10
CA LEU A 65 -10.59 -6.03 11.45
C LEU A 65 -10.71 -4.85 10.48
N THR A 66 -11.78 -4.77 9.70
CA THR A 66 -12.02 -3.64 8.81
C THR A 66 -12.28 -2.34 9.59
N GLN A 67 -12.86 -2.41 10.77
CA GLN A 67 -13.02 -1.26 11.67
C GLN A 67 -11.68 -0.77 12.25
N SER A 68 -10.67 -1.63 12.31
CA SER A 68 -9.32 -1.29 12.78
C SER A 68 -8.48 -0.56 11.73
N LEU A 69 -8.90 -0.56 10.46
CA LEU A 69 -8.18 0.14 9.41
C LEU A 69 -8.32 1.65 9.55
N SER A 70 -7.30 2.37 9.08
CA SER A 70 -7.30 3.84 9.14
C SER A 70 -8.59 4.43 8.58
N LYS A 71 -9.23 5.29 9.38
CA LYS A 71 -10.44 6.03 8.99
C LYS A 71 -10.13 7.44 8.46
N ASP A 72 -8.91 7.92 8.70
CA ASP A 72 -8.51 9.29 8.41
C ASP A 72 -7.64 9.41 7.15
N HIS A 73 -7.09 8.28 6.68
CA HIS A 73 -6.18 8.27 5.54
C HIS A 73 -6.63 7.27 4.47
N PRO A 74 -6.36 7.58 3.19
CA PRO A 74 -6.42 6.60 2.11
C PRO A 74 -5.54 5.39 2.40
N LEU A 75 -5.84 4.26 1.75
CA LEU A 75 -5.02 3.06 1.84
C LEU A 75 -4.31 2.79 0.51
N ILE A 76 -3.11 2.24 0.61
CA ILE A 76 -2.44 1.51 -0.47
C ILE A 76 -2.20 0.09 0.02
N VAL A 77 -2.47 -0.91 -0.81
CA VAL A 77 -2.45 -2.32 -0.40
C VAL A 77 -1.34 -3.11 -1.10
N SER A 78 -0.89 -4.21 -0.51
CA SER A 78 -0.01 -5.17 -1.18
C SER A 78 -0.79 -6.38 -1.66
N CYS A 79 -0.61 -6.75 -2.93
CA CYS A 79 -1.24 -7.88 -3.59
C CYS A 79 -0.21 -8.75 -4.31
N HIS A 80 -0.48 -10.05 -4.41
CA HIS A 80 0.42 -11.00 -5.05
C HIS A 80 -0.28 -11.91 -6.08
N ASP A 81 -1.61 -11.98 -6.03
CA ASP A 81 -2.43 -12.93 -6.79
C ASP A 81 -3.86 -12.41 -7.00
N ILE A 82 -4.66 -13.20 -7.70
CA ILE A 82 -6.07 -12.89 -7.98
C ILE A 82 -6.89 -12.76 -6.70
N ALA A 83 -6.61 -13.59 -5.68
CA ALA A 83 -7.36 -13.56 -4.42
C ALA A 83 -7.15 -12.24 -3.69
N SER A 84 -5.92 -11.76 -3.61
CA SER A 84 -5.60 -10.49 -2.98
C SER A 84 -6.08 -9.27 -3.78
N ILE A 85 -6.08 -9.33 -5.11
CA ILE A 85 -6.73 -8.28 -5.95
C ILE A 85 -8.23 -8.25 -5.68
N THR A 86 -8.89 -9.41 -5.63
CA THR A 86 -10.32 -9.50 -5.31
C THR A 86 -10.63 -8.92 -3.93
N ALA A 87 -9.82 -9.24 -2.92
CA ALA A 87 -9.95 -8.68 -1.57
C ALA A 87 -9.74 -7.15 -1.58
N ALA A 88 -8.78 -6.64 -2.35
CA ALA A 88 -8.54 -5.22 -2.51
C ALA A 88 -9.72 -4.48 -3.15
N ASN A 89 -10.33 -5.06 -4.20
CA ASN A 89 -11.54 -4.53 -4.85
C ASN A 89 -12.73 -4.48 -3.87
N GLN A 90 -12.92 -5.55 -3.09
CA GLN A 90 -13.95 -5.59 -2.05
C GLN A 90 -13.72 -4.52 -0.98
N LEU A 91 -12.47 -4.35 -0.52
CA LEU A 91 -12.11 -3.30 0.43
C LEU A 91 -12.36 -1.91 -0.15
N ALA A 92 -11.98 -1.66 -1.40
CA ALA A 92 -12.20 -0.38 -2.07
C ALA A 92 -13.69 -0.04 -2.14
N SER A 93 -14.52 -0.99 -2.59
CA SER A 93 -15.97 -0.85 -2.67
C SER A 93 -16.59 -0.57 -1.29
N MET A 94 -16.21 -1.34 -0.27
CA MET A 94 -16.70 -1.18 1.10
C MET A 94 -16.33 0.21 1.66
N ARG A 95 -15.12 0.70 1.44
CA ARG A 95 -14.69 2.01 1.93
C ARG A 95 -15.49 3.14 1.29
N ILE A 96 -15.72 3.07 -0.02
CA ILE A 96 -16.56 4.05 -0.74
C ILE A 96 -18.00 4.04 -0.18
N GLN A 97 -18.60 2.86 -0.01
CA GLN A 97 -19.96 2.73 0.52
C GLN A 97 -20.12 3.29 1.95
N ASN A 98 -19.05 3.27 2.73
CA ASN A 98 -19.05 3.80 4.10
C ASN A 98 -18.48 5.22 4.22
N ALA A 99 -18.31 5.93 3.10
CA ALA A 99 -17.75 7.28 3.04
C ALA A 99 -16.36 7.40 3.73
N LEU A 100 -15.56 6.34 3.68
CA LEU A 100 -14.18 6.32 4.18
C LEU A 100 -13.19 6.75 3.08
N PRO A 101 -12.01 7.26 3.46
CA PRO A 101 -10.95 7.53 2.49
C PRO A 101 -10.64 6.30 1.64
N PRO A 102 -10.47 6.44 0.30
CA PRO A 102 -10.44 5.31 -0.62
C PRO A 102 -9.17 4.46 -0.51
N VAL A 103 -9.19 3.29 -1.16
CA VAL A 103 -7.97 2.59 -1.59
C VAL A 103 -7.47 3.31 -2.84
N ILE A 104 -6.29 3.91 -2.79
CA ILE A 104 -5.72 4.75 -3.86
C ILE A 104 -4.79 4.00 -4.80
N GLY A 105 -4.46 2.76 -4.49
CA GLY A 105 -3.61 1.92 -5.33
C GLY A 105 -3.22 0.61 -4.68
N ALA A 106 -2.61 -0.27 -5.46
CA ALA A 106 -2.02 -1.51 -4.98
C ALA A 106 -0.60 -1.70 -5.50
N PHE A 107 0.30 -2.13 -4.62
CA PHE A 107 1.58 -2.71 -5.00
C PHE A 107 1.34 -4.17 -5.39
N VAL A 108 1.69 -4.54 -6.61
CA VAL A 108 1.60 -5.93 -7.07
C VAL A 108 3.01 -6.48 -7.27
N SER A 109 3.33 -7.57 -6.57
CA SER A 109 4.69 -8.11 -6.48
C SER A 109 4.73 -9.63 -6.28
N PRO A 110 5.89 -10.28 -6.55
CA PRO A 110 7.03 -9.71 -7.24
C PRO A 110 6.84 -9.76 -8.76
N VAL A 111 7.11 -8.65 -9.46
CA VAL A 111 7.04 -8.65 -10.94
C VAL A 111 8.18 -9.46 -11.54
N LEU A 112 9.40 -9.18 -11.10
CA LEU A 112 10.62 -9.90 -11.50
C LEU A 112 11.29 -10.55 -10.28
N ALA A 113 12.22 -11.47 -10.53
CA ALA A 113 12.98 -12.12 -9.48
C ALA A 113 13.68 -11.09 -8.58
N THR A 114 13.64 -11.31 -7.28
CA THR A 114 14.20 -10.40 -6.29
C THR A 114 15.09 -11.11 -5.30
N GLN A 115 16.20 -10.48 -4.91
CA GLN A 115 17.11 -11.01 -3.89
C GLN A 115 16.50 -11.01 -2.48
N THR A 116 15.44 -10.24 -2.25
CA THR A 116 14.78 -10.16 -0.95
C THR A 116 13.99 -11.43 -0.65
N HIS A 117 13.40 -12.03 -1.68
CA HIS A 117 12.62 -13.27 -1.61
C HIS A 117 13.04 -14.16 -2.79
N PRO A 118 14.23 -14.79 -2.72
CA PRO A 118 14.78 -15.53 -3.85
C PRO A 118 13.99 -16.78 -4.21
N ASP A 119 13.23 -17.31 -3.25
CA ASP A 119 12.42 -18.53 -3.40
C ASP A 119 11.02 -18.24 -3.98
N ASP A 120 10.59 -16.98 -4.02
CA ASP A 120 9.30 -16.59 -4.57
C ASP A 120 9.39 -16.51 -6.11
N ALA A 121 8.55 -17.29 -6.78
CA ALA A 121 8.44 -17.23 -8.23
C ALA A 121 7.90 -15.85 -8.67
N PRO A 122 8.60 -15.14 -9.58
CA PRO A 122 8.10 -13.86 -10.09
C PRO A 122 6.87 -14.08 -10.97
N LEU A 123 5.98 -13.08 -10.98
CA LEU A 123 4.79 -13.09 -11.84
C LEU A 123 5.15 -13.02 -13.33
N GLY A 124 6.19 -12.26 -13.67
CA GLY A 124 6.42 -11.80 -15.03
C GLY A 124 5.40 -10.73 -15.45
N TRP A 125 5.69 -10.06 -16.57
CA TRP A 125 4.89 -8.94 -17.02
C TRP A 125 3.48 -9.33 -17.47
N GLU A 126 3.31 -10.49 -18.10
CA GLU A 126 2.01 -10.98 -18.60
C GLU A 126 1.05 -11.30 -17.46
N ALA A 127 1.48 -12.07 -16.46
CA ALA A 127 0.63 -12.36 -15.30
C ALA A 127 0.37 -11.10 -14.46
N TRP A 128 1.36 -10.22 -14.35
CA TRP A 128 1.20 -8.94 -13.69
C TRP A 128 0.17 -8.04 -14.39
N SER A 129 0.19 -7.98 -15.73
CA SER A 129 -0.79 -7.26 -16.54
C SER A 129 -2.21 -7.82 -16.34
N ALA A 130 -2.35 -9.14 -16.30
CA ALA A 130 -3.64 -9.77 -16.04
C ALA A 130 -4.21 -9.40 -14.66
N LEU A 131 -3.36 -9.23 -13.65
CA LEU A 131 -3.78 -8.74 -12.32
C LEU A 131 -4.14 -7.25 -12.36
N ALA A 132 -3.40 -6.44 -13.15
CA ALA A 132 -3.71 -5.03 -13.33
C ALA A 132 -5.07 -4.81 -14.00
N GLU A 133 -5.43 -5.64 -14.96
CA GLU A 133 -6.76 -5.60 -15.64
C GLU A 133 -7.92 -5.96 -14.71
N LEU A 134 -7.67 -6.78 -13.69
CA LEU A 134 -8.69 -7.19 -12.71
C LEU A 134 -8.87 -6.18 -11.57
N ALA A 135 -7.96 -5.25 -11.40
CA ALA A 135 -7.95 -4.32 -10.27
C ALA A 135 -8.86 -3.10 -10.52
N ASP A 136 -9.66 -2.74 -9.52
CA ASP A 136 -10.50 -1.54 -9.53
C ASP A 136 -9.73 -0.28 -9.07
N MET A 137 -8.40 -0.39 -8.90
CA MET A 137 -7.54 0.70 -8.47
C MET A 137 -6.22 0.72 -9.25
N PRO A 138 -5.51 1.86 -9.26
CA PRO A 138 -4.19 1.97 -9.90
C PRO A 138 -3.18 0.95 -9.35
N ILE A 139 -2.41 0.32 -10.25
CA ILE A 139 -1.42 -0.70 -9.91
C ILE A 139 0.00 -0.17 -10.06
N ILE A 140 0.82 -0.45 -9.07
CA ILE A 140 2.25 -0.12 -9.02
C ILE A 140 3.04 -1.42 -8.96
N GLY A 141 3.96 -1.61 -9.90
CA GLY A 141 4.85 -2.77 -9.91
C GLY A 141 5.90 -2.70 -8.80
N LEU A 142 6.12 -3.82 -8.11
CA LEU A 142 7.15 -3.96 -7.08
C LEU A 142 7.85 -5.32 -7.23
N GLY A 143 9.13 -5.37 -6.82
CA GLY A 143 9.95 -6.58 -6.84
C GLY A 143 10.77 -6.74 -8.12
N GLY A 144 12.08 -6.65 -7.98
CA GLY A 144 13.05 -6.79 -9.06
C GLY A 144 13.04 -5.66 -10.09
N LEU A 145 12.32 -4.57 -9.84
CA LEU A 145 12.17 -3.45 -10.76
C LEU A 145 13.16 -2.32 -10.48
N GLU A 146 13.45 -1.55 -11.51
CA GLU A 146 14.28 -0.35 -11.48
C GLU A 146 13.55 0.84 -12.16
N PRO A 147 13.96 2.10 -11.92
CA PRO A 147 13.28 3.28 -12.47
C PRO A 147 13.17 3.27 -14.01
N ALA A 148 14.15 2.70 -14.71
CA ALA A 148 14.16 2.58 -16.17
C ALA A 148 12.99 1.73 -16.73
N MET A 149 12.39 0.86 -15.89
CA MET A 149 11.29 -0.03 -16.28
C MET A 149 9.90 0.66 -16.18
N LEU A 150 9.83 1.95 -15.84
CA LEU A 150 8.57 2.67 -15.76
C LEU A 150 7.74 2.59 -17.05
N ASN A 151 8.39 2.82 -18.20
CA ASN A 151 7.68 2.76 -19.49
C ASN A 151 7.12 1.37 -19.77
N GLN A 152 7.82 0.33 -19.36
CA GLN A 152 7.33 -1.04 -19.48
C GLN A 152 6.12 -1.28 -18.55
N ALA A 153 6.18 -0.85 -17.29
CA ALA A 153 5.03 -0.95 -16.39
C ALA A 153 3.78 -0.26 -16.95
N LEU A 154 3.95 0.93 -17.54
CA LEU A 154 2.85 1.65 -18.19
C LEU A 154 2.26 0.87 -19.38
N GLN A 155 3.08 0.19 -20.19
CA GLN A 155 2.63 -0.62 -21.32
C GLN A 155 1.81 -1.84 -20.87
N TYR A 156 2.10 -2.37 -19.67
CA TYR A 156 1.41 -3.52 -19.08
C TYR A 156 0.24 -3.13 -18.13
N GLY A 157 -0.22 -1.88 -18.17
CA GLY A 157 -1.41 -1.42 -17.46
C GLY A 157 -1.18 -0.89 -16.05
N GLY A 158 0.06 -0.79 -15.59
CA GLY A 158 0.39 -0.11 -14.33
C GLY A 158 0.52 1.39 -14.46
N ILE A 159 0.66 2.07 -13.32
CA ILE A 159 0.89 3.52 -13.28
C ILE A 159 2.27 3.91 -12.77
N GLY A 160 3.05 2.94 -12.30
CA GLY A 160 4.35 3.21 -11.70
C GLY A 160 5.12 1.96 -11.34
N VAL A 161 6.36 2.19 -10.95
CA VAL A 161 7.27 1.18 -10.41
C VAL A 161 7.77 1.61 -9.04
N ALA A 162 8.00 0.65 -8.15
CA ALA A 162 8.55 0.85 -6.83
C ALA A 162 9.69 -0.15 -6.57
N GLY A 163 10.58 0.22 -5.69
CA GLY A 163 11.70 -0.64 -5.30
C GLY A 163 12.46 -0.07 -4.11
N ILE A 164 13.38 -0.84 -3.56
CA ILE A 164 14.21 -0.42 -2.45
C ILE A 164 15.65 -0.20 -2.92
N ARG A 165 16.29 -1.24 -3.48
CA ARG A 165 17.74 -1.24 -3.75
C ARG A 165 18.12 -0.49 -5.02
N GLN A 166 17.26 -0.47 -6.02
CA GLN A 166 17.52 0.14 -7.33
C GLN A 166 17.09 1.61 -7.42
N PHE A 167 16.50 2.12 -6.31
CA PHE A 167 15.98 3.49 -6.22
C PHE A 167 16.79 4.39 -5.28
N ILE A 168 17.91 3.88 -4.75
CA ILE A 168 18.79 4.59 -3.81
C ILE A 168 20.10 4.93 -4.49
#